data_9a61e9ac62a83096a6f260aa9f1bb430
#
_entry.id   9a61e9ac62a83096a6f260aa9f1bb430
#
_cell.length_a   1.000
_cell.length_b   1.000
_cell.length_c   1.000
_cell.angle_alpha   90.00
_cell.angle_beta   90.00
_cell.angle_gamma   90.00
#
_symmetry.space_group_name_H-M   'P 1'
#
loop_
_entity.id
_entity.type
_entity.pdbx_description
1 polymer ?
#
loop_
_entity_poly.entity_id
_entity_poly.type
_entity_poly.pdbx_seq_one_letter_code
_entity_poly.pdbx_strand_id
1 'polypeptide(L)'
;MRFVIVRHGDPDYSVDSLTPKGWREAELLSERLTKLDVKAFYCSPLGRAKDTASKTLEKLNRSAETLKWAREFEGKVKINGETKSAWDRLPAEWTDNPDFYTPQGWIKTPIMQSGNVEKKYNKVCKGVDELLGKHGYVHKGNVFEVKRPNHDTIVLFCHFGVECVILSHIFGCSPMVLWHNFVALPTSVTTLITEEREEGIAVFRTQQFGDISHLYAGGEEPAFAARFCECFTDDTRH
;
A
#
# COMPACT_ATOMS: atom_id res chain seq x y z
N MET A 1 15.60 -6.94 -7.56
CA MET A 1 15.08 -5.55 -7.57
C MET A 1 14.58 -5.16 -6.18
N ARG A 2 14.36 -3.86 -5.96
CA ARG A 2 13.71 -3.33 -4.76
C ARG A 2 12.43 -2.60 -5.15
N PHE A 3 11.31 -2.97 -4.53
CA PHE A 3 10.04 -2.29 -4.70
C PHE A 3 9.68 -1.55 -3.40
N VAL A 4 9.68 -0.24 -3.46
CA VAL A 4 9.40 0.66 -2.34
C VAL A 4 7.98 1.20 -2.49
N ILE A 5 7.13 0.94 -1.52
CA ILE A 5 5.77 1.45 -1.45
C ILE A 5 5.72 2.55 -0.39
N VAL A 6 5.17 3.69 -0.75
CA VAL A 6 5.09 4.87 0.12
C VAL A 6 3.63 5.26 0.29
N ARG A 7 3.13 5.30 1.52
CA ARG A 7 1.84 5.87 1.82
C ARG A 7 1.90 7.39 1.78
N HIS A 8 0.83 8.03 1.28
CA HIS A 8 0.70 9.49 1.32
C HIS A 8 0.83 10.07 2.74
N GLY A 9 1.25 11.33 2.87
CA GLY A 9 1.31 12.07 4.12
C GLY A 9 -0.06 12.31 4.76
N ASP A 10 -0.08 12.94 5.93
CA ASP A 10 -1.32 13.25 6.65
C ASP A 10 -2.30 14.01 5.75
N PRO A 11 -3.52 13.44 5.48
CA PRO A 11 -4.37 13.92 4.42
C PRO A 11 -5.35 15.00 4.86
N ASP A 12 -5.52 16.02 4.02
CA ASP A 12 -6.71 16.86 3.99
C ASP A 12 -7.67 16.31 2.92
N TYR A 13 -8.68 15.58 3.35
CA TYR A 13 -9.67 14.98 2.44
C TYR A 13 -10.61 16.00 1.80
N SER A 14 -10.72 17.23 2.33
CA SER A 14 -11.62 18.26 1.81
C SER A 14 -11.15 18.77 0.43
N VAL A 15 -9.85 18.74 0.18
CA VAL A 15 -9.22 19.22 -1.05
C VAL A 15 -8.38 18.14 -1.75
N ASP A 16 -8.43 16.88 -1.28
CA ASP A 16 -7.60 15.75 -1.73
C ASP A 16 -6.09 16.10 -1.76
N SER A 17 -5.60 16.73 -0.70
CA SER A 17 -4.21 17.17 -0.54
C SER A 17 -3.66 16.74 0.82
N LEU A 18 -2.66 17.45 1.33
CA LEU A 18 -2.01 17.23 2.62
C LEU A 18 -2.34 18.35 3.60
N THR A 19 -2.46 18.00 4.89
CA THR A 19 -2.46 18.98 5.98
C THR A 19 -1.08 19.68 6.07
N PRO A 20 -0.94 20.80 6.81
CA PRO A 20 0.36 21.37 7.11
C PRO A 20 1.35 20.35 7.69
N LYS A 21 0.86 19.42 8.55
CA LYS A 21 1.62 18.30 9.08
C LYS A 21 2.06 17.34 7.97
N GLY A 22 1.13 16.95 7.10
CA GLY A 22 1.41 16.06 5.97
C GLY A 22 2.46 16.62 5.00
N TRP A 23 2.48 17.94 4.78
CA TRP A 23 3.51 18.60 4.01
C TRP A 23 4.89 18.53 4.70
N ARG A 24 4.93 18.69 6.03
CA ARG A 24 6.16 18.51 6.81
C ARG A 24 6.66 17.07 6.75
N GLU A 25 5.76 16.09 6.89
CA GLU A 25 6.06 14.66 6.76
C GLU A 25 6.62 14.35 5.35
N ALA A 26 6.01 14.89 4.29
CA ALA A 26 6.48 14.71 2.90
C ALA A 26 7.87 15.31 2.67
N GLU A 27 8.18 16.44 3.31
CA GLU A 27 9.52 17.06 3.25
C GLU A 27 10.57 16.14 3.88
N LEU A 28 10.31 15.58 5.08
CA LEU A 28 11.22 14.65 5.75
C LEU A 28 11.39 13.34 4.99
N LEU A 29 10.30 12.83 4.40
CA LEU A 29 10.34 11.67 3.51
C LEU A 29 11.27 11.92 2.31
N SER A 30 11.22 13.13 1.74
CA SER A 30 12.05 13.46 0.58
C SER A 30 13.54 13.41 0.89
N GLU A 31 13.96 13.80 2.10
CA GLU A 31 15.35 13.67 2.56
C GLU A 31 15.84 12.21 2.62
N ARG A 32 14.93 11.27 2.85
CA ARG A 32 15.22 9.85 2.81
C ARG A 32 15.28 9.32 1.38
N LEU A 33 14.27 9.62 0.57
CA LEU A 33 14.12 9.02 -0.77
C LEU A 33 15.13 9.57 -1.77
N THR A 34 15.60 10.79 -1.62
CA THR A 34 16.67 11.37 -2.47
C THR A 34 18.02 10.69 -2.32
N LYS A 35 18.22 9.90 -1.25
CA LYS A 35 19.44 9.10 -1.05
C LYS A 35 19.40 7.74 -1.78
N LEU A 36 18.27 7.38 -2.37
CA LEU A 36 18.13 6.14 -3.10
C LEU A 36 18.42 6.36 -4.59
N ASP A 37 19.12 5.40 -5.20
CA ASP A 37 19.21 5.31 -6.65
C ASP A 37 17.92 4.69 -7.20
N VAL A 38 16.98 5.55 -7.65
CA VAL A 38 15.65 5.15 -8.09
C VAL A 38 15.57 5.11 -9.61
N LYS A 39 15.30 3.93 -10.16
CA LYS A 39 15.09 3.71 -11.59
C LYS A 39 13.83 4.37 -12.11
N ALA A 40 12.71 4.19 -11.40
CA ALA A 40 11.41 4.70 -11.81
C ALA A 40 10.54 5.08 -10.61
N PHE A 41 9.80 6.19 -10.75
CA PHE A 41 8.78 6.62 -9.80
C PHE A 41 7.40 6.43 -10.39
N TYR A 42 6.50 5.92 -9.57
CA TYR A 42 5.09 5.70 -9.85
C TYR A 42 4.23 6.38 -8.79
N CYS A 43 3.03 6.81 -9.18
CA CYS A 43 2.17 7.53 -8.27
C CYS A 43 0.69 7.21 -8.52
N SER A 44 -0.08 7.15 -7.43
CA SER A 44 -1.54 7.19 -7.46
C SER A 44 -2.04 8.46 -8.17
N PRO A 45 -3.21 8.42 -8.84
CA PRO A 45 -3.80 9.63 -9.43
C PRO A 45 -4.38 10.61 -8.40
N LEU A 46 -4.51 10.23 -7.10
CA LEU A 46 -5.11 11.09 -6.06
C LEU A 46 -4.13 12.19 -5.61
N GLY A 47 -4.69 13.38 -5.33
CA GLY A 47 -3.92 14.59 -5.03
C GLY A 47 -2.96 14.40 -3.87
N ARG A 48 -3.42 13.90 -2.72
CA ARG A 48 -2.58 13.66 -1.53
C ARG A 48 -1.35 12.77 -1.79
N ALA A 49 -1.45 11.79 -2.70
CA ALA A 49 -0.31 10.96 -3.07
C ALA A 49 0.66 11.71 -4.01
N LYS A 50 0.13 12.51 -4.92
CA LYS A 50 0.93 13.38 -5.80
C LYS A 50 1.68 14.44 -5.00
N ASP A 51 1.01 15.06 -4.03
CA ASP A 51 1.58 16.08 -3.16
C ASP A 51 2.69 15.50 -2.28
N THR A 52 2.50 14.27 -1.77
CA THR A 52 3.56 13.56 -1.07
C THR A 52 4.78 13.28 -1.96
N ALA A 53 4.54 12.86 -3.21
CA ALA A 53 5.60 12.59 -4.16
C ALA A 53 6.34 13.84 -4.61
N SER A 54 5.64 15.00 -4.68
CA SER A 54 6.16 16.24 -5.27
C SER A 54 7.48 16.68 -4.63
N LYS A 55 7.59 16.61 -3.29
CA LYS A 55 8.80 17.01 -2.56
C LYS A 55 10.05 16.21 -2.96
N THR A 56 9.87 14.89 -3.16
CA THR A 56 10.98 14.05 -3.63
C THR A 56 11.29 14.32 -5.10
N LEU A 57 10.26 14.39 -5.94
CA LEU A 57 10.41 14.55 -7.39
C LEU A 57 11.02 15.91 -7.78
N GLU A 58 10.62 16.98 -7.10
CA GLU A 58 11.18 18.32 -7.28
C GLU A 58 12.68 18.36 -6.96
N LYS A 59 13.11 17.81 -5.80
CA LYS A 59 14.52 17.73 -5.40
C LYS A 59 15.38 16.94 -6.39
N LEU A 60 14.82 15.90 -7.00
CA LEU A 60 15.52 15.04 -7.96
C LEU A 60 15.41 15.54 -9.42
N ASN A 61 14.60 16.55 -9.68
CA ASN A 61 14.20 16.98 -11.03
C ASN A 61 13.67 15.78 -11.86
N ARG A 62 12.78 14.98 -11.28
CA ARG A 62 12.19 13.75 -11.86
C ARG A 62 10.67 13.87 -11.91
N SER A 63 10.06 12.97 -12.64
CA SER A 63 8.60 12.77 -12.69
C SER A 63 8.20 11.35 -12.33
N ALA A 64 6.93 11.15 -11.97
CA ALA A 64 6.35 9.84 -11.71
C ALA A 64 5.29 9.49 -12.78
N GLU A 65 5.28 8.22 -13.22
CA GLU A 65 4.20 7.68 -14.04
C GLU A 65 2.95 7.49 -13.19
N THR A 66 1.81 8.05 -13.60
CA THR A 66 0.55 7.92 -12.87
C THR A 66 -0.13 6.58 -13.18
N LEU A 67 -0.32 5.75 -12.14
CA LEU A 67 -0.97 4.46 -12.23
C LEU A 67 -2.43 4.54 -11.74
N LYS A 68 -3.40 4.49 -12.66
CA LYS A 68 -4.84 4.64 -12.33
C LYS A 68 -5.36 3.56 -11.37
N TRP A 69 -4.74 2.38 -11.32
CA TRP A 69 -5.12 1.30 -10.43
C TRP A 69 -4.60 1.47 -9.00
N ALA A 70 -3.56 2.31 -8.80
CA ALA A 70 -2.93 2.55 -7.50
C ALA A 70 -3.68 3.57 -6.61
N ARG A 71 -4.94 3.92 -6.95
CA ARG A 71 -5.85 4.68 -6.08
C ARG A 71 -6.07 3.93 -4.77
N GLU A 72 -6.55 4.64 -3.74
CA GLU A 72 -7.02 3.96 -2.54
C GLU A 72 -8.03 2.85 -2.90
N PHE A 73 -7.95 1.74 -2.18
CA PHE A 73 -8.78 0.58 -2.48
C PHE A 73 -10.27 0.90 -2.29
N GLU A 74 -10.99 0.92 -3.39
CA GLU A 74 -12.39 1.34 -3.46
C GLU A 74 -13.37 0.14 -3.40
N GLY A 75 -12.94 -1.01 -2.90
CA GLY A 75 -13.82 -2.15 -2.68
C GLY A 75 -14.90 -1.81 -1.65
N LYS A 76 -16.17 -2.00 -2.02
CA LYS A 76 -17.32 -1.72 -1.15
C LYS A 76 -18.11 -3.00 -0.91
N VAL A 77 -18.66 -3.11 0.28
CA VAL A 77 -19.55 -4.18 0.74
C VAL A 77 -20.86 -3.59 1.24
N LYS A 78 -21.91 -4.40 1.29
CA LYS A 78 -23.20 -4.02 1.86
C LYS A 78 -23.40 -4.75 3.18
N ILE A 79 -23.63 -3.99 4.27
CA ILE A 79 -23.85 -4.52 5.61
C ILE A 79 -25.03 -3.77 6.20
N ASN A 80 -26.08 -4.49 6.61
CA ASN A 80 -27.28 -3.92 7.20
C ASN A 80 -27.90 -2.78 6.37
N GLY A 81 -27.86 -2.90 5.04
CA GLY A 81 -28.36 -1.89 4.10
C GLY A 81 -27.40 -0.74 3.80
N GLU A 82 -26.30 -0.61 4.52
CA GLU A 82 -25.28 0.42 4.33
C GLU A 82 -24.15 -0.04 3.41
N THR A 83 -23.57 0.90 2.67
CA THR A 83 -22.37 0.67 1.86
C THR A 83 -21.13 1.09 2.63
N LYS A 84 -20.26 0.12 2.93
CA LYS A 84 -19.05 0.31 3.73
C LYS A 84 -17.79 -0.10 2.95
N SER A 85 -16.62 0.36 3.39
CA SER A 85 -15.34 -0.07 2.81
C SER A 85 -15.03 -1.51 3.20
N ALA A 86 -14.53 -2.33 2.27
CA ALA A 86 -14.20 -3.72 2.55
C ALA A 86 -13.04 -3.88 3.54
N TRP A 87 -12.13 -2.90 3.57
CA TRP A 87 -10.92 -2.91 4.38
C TRP A 87 -11.08 -2.26 5.78
N ASP A 88 -12.31 -1.87 6.15
CA ASP A 88 -12.60 -1.24 7.44
C ASP A 88 -13.76 -2.00 8.08
N ARG A 89 -13.44 -3.13 8.74
CA ARG A 89 -14.40 -4.04 9.34
C ARG A 89 -14.16 -4.16 10.85
N LEU A 90 -15.25 -4.18 11.61
CA LEU A 90 -15.16 -4.47 13.03
C LEU A 90 -14.75 -5.93 13.25
N PRO A 91 -14.01 -6.25 14.33
CA PRO A 91 -13.54 -7.63 14.58
C PRO A 91 -14.64 -8.67 14.48
N ALA A 92 -15.82 -8.44 15.10
CA ALA A 92 -16.95 -9.37 15.04
C ALA A 92 -17.50 -9.64 13.63
N GLU A 93 -17.18 -8.82 12.64
CA GLU A 93 -17.67 -8.99 11.27
C GLU A 93 -16.81 -9.96 10.43
N TRP A 94 -15.62 -10.35 10.92
CA TRP A 94 -14.71 -11.17 10.12
C TRP A 94 -13.88 -12.20 10.90
N THR A 95 -13.58 -12.02 12.19
CA THR A 95 -12.58 -12.84 12.92
C THR A 95 -13.00 -14.31 13.09
N ASP A 96 -14.29 -14.59 13.22
CA ASP A 96 -14.79 -15.94 13.48
C ASP A 96 -14.99 -16.79 12.21
N ASN A 97 -14.84 -16.18 11.02
CA ASN A 97 -14.97 -16.91 9.78
C ASN A 97 -13.59 -17.25 9.20
N PRO A 98 -13.17 -18.55 9.20
CA PRO A 98 -11.86 -18.98 8.72
C PRO A 98 -11.60 -18.66 7.24
N ASP A 99 -12.63 -18.51 6.42
CA ASP A 99 -12.48 -18.16 5.02
C ASP A 99 -11.78 -16.80 4.83
N PHE A 100 -12.00 -15.85 5.75
CA PHE A 100 -11.32 -14.54 5.68
C PHE A 100 -9.81 -14.62 5.79
N TYR A 101 -9.26 -15.70 6.34
CA TYR A 101 -7.82 -15.89 6.49
C TYR A 101 -7.17 -16.58 5.29
N THR A 102 -7.96 -17.15 4.38
CA THR A 102 -7.44 -17.91 3.23
C THR A 102 -7.36 -17.06 1.96
N PRO A 103 -6.37 -17.30 1.08
CA PRO A 103 -6.15 -16.51 -0.14
C PRO A 103 -7.34 -16.52 -1.11
N GLN A 104 -8.09 -17.64 -1.17
CA GLN A 104 -9.21 -17.82 -2.09
C GLN A 104 -10.58 -17.72 -1.41
N GLY A 105 -10.65 -17.92 -0.09
CA GLY A 105 -11.90 -17.93 0.67
C GLY A 105 -12.43 -16.54 0.94
N TRP A 106 -11.57 -15.62 1.37
CA TRP A 106 -11.98 -14.28 1.80
C TRP A 106 -12.89 -13.57 0.80
N ILE A 107 -12.55 -13.66 -0.49
CA ILE A 107 -13.29 -12.97 -1.57
C ILE A 107 -14.64 -13.61 -1.86
N LYS A 108 -14.80 -14.92 -1.52
CA LYS A 108 -16.03 -15.68 -1.74
C LYS A 108 -17.04 -15.56 -0.61
N THR A 109 -16.68 -14.96 0.50
CA THR A 109 -17.60 -14.75 1.61
C THR A 109 -18.80 -13.90 1.17
N PRO A 110 -20.01 -14.16 1.71
CA PRO A 110 -21.23 -13.42 1.32
C PRO A 110 -21.06 -11.90 1.44
N ILE A 111 -20.34 -11.43 2.46
CA ILE A 111 -20.09 -10.01 2.68
C ILE A 111 -19.24 -9.42 1.54
N MET A 112 -18.16 -10.06 1.13
CA MET A 112 -17.32 -9.58 0.03
C MET A 112 -18.00 -9.67 -1.34
N GLN A 113 -18.87 -10.63 -1.52
CA GLN A 113 -19.70 -10.78 -2.72
C GLN A 113 -20.88 -9.80 -2.77
N SER A 114 -21.25 -9.16 -1.66
CA SER A 114 -22.36 -8.18 -1.61
C SER A 114 -22.12 -6.89 -2.40
N GLY A 115 -20.89 -6.67 -2.86
CA GLY A 115 -20.50 -5.44 -3.55
C GLY A 115 -19.57 -5.66 -4.73
N ASN A 116 -18.59 -4.80 -4.88
CA ASN A 116 -17.69 -4.77 -6.04
C ASN A 116 -16.25 -5.18 -5.72
N VAL A 117 -16.03 -5.82 -4.58
CA VAL A 117 -14.68 -6.07 -4.01
C VAL A 117 -13.82 -6.87 -4.98
N GLU A 118 -14.32 -7.99 -5.48
CA GLU A 118 -13.58 -8.87 -6.40
C GLU A 118 -13.11 -8.14 -7.66
N LYS A 119 -14.00 -7.36 -8.29
CA LYS A 119 -13.67 -6.57 -9.48
C LYS A 119 -12.54 -5.56 -9.18
N LYS A 120 -12.62 -4.90 -8.02
CA LYS A 120 -11.62 -3.89 -7.62
C LYS A 120 -10.29 -4.55 -7.24
N TYR A 121 -10.34 -5.69 -6.54
CA TYR A 121 -9.16 -6.48 -6.19
C TYR A 121 -8.42 -6.95 -7.45
N ASN A 122 -9.10 -7.60 -8.36
CA ASN A 122 -8.52 -8.11 -9.61
C ASN A 122 -7.91 -7.00 -10.47
N LYS A 123 -8.49 -5.79 -10.45
CA LYS A 123 -7.92 -4.63 -11.15
C LYS A 123 -6.56 -4.23 -10.57
N VAL A 124 -6.41 -4.25 -9.25
CA VAL A 124 -5.13 -3.94 -8.59
C VAL A 124 -4.13 -5.05 -8.89
N CYS A 125 -4.50 -6.32 -8.71
CA CYS A 125 -3.64 -7.47 -8.99
C CYS A 125 -3.06 -7.43 -10.42
N LYS A 126 -3.93 -7.21 -11.42
CA LYS A 126 -3.49 -7.04 -12.80
C LYS A 126 -2.50 -5.89 -12.96
N GLY A 127 -2.76 -4.76 -12.31
CA GLY A 127 -1.86 -3.60 -12.38
C GLY A 127 -0.49 -3.86 -11.74
N VAL A 128 -0.46 -4.62 -10.65
CA VAL A 128 0.79 -5.06 -10.00
C VAL A 128 1.57 -5.99 -10.92
N ASP A 129 0.89 -6.97 -11.52
CA ASP A 129 1.53 -7.92 -12.45
C ASP A 129 2.13 -7.21 -13.68
N GLU A 130 1.41 -6.25 -14.26
CA GLU A 130 1.90 -5.42 -15.36
C GLU A 130 3.10 -4.58 -14.95
N LEU A 131 3.06 -3.97 -13.75
CA LEU A 131 4.16 -3.17 -13.22
C LEU A 131 5.42 -4.01 -13.00
N LEU A 132 5.31 -5.13 -12.30
CA LEU A 132 6.45 -6.00 -12.00
C LEU A 132 6.99 -6.67 -13.27
N GLY A 133 6.09 -7.06 -14.20
CA GLY A 133 6.45 -7.59 -15.51
C GLY A 133 7.28 -6.61 -16.34
N LYS A 134 6.94 -5.31 -16.35
CA LYS A 134 7.72 -4.23 -16.98
C LYS A 134 9.15 -4.16 -16.44
N HIS A 135 9.35 -4.54 -15.17
CA HIS A 135 10.65 -4.58 -14.51
C HIS A 135 11.34 -5.97 -14.55
N GLY A 136 10.78 -6.92 -15.30
CA GLY A 136 11.42 -8.21 -15.55
C GLY A 136 10.98 -9.35 -14.63
N TYR A 137 9.91 -9.17 -13.83
CA TYR A 137 9.41 -10.17 -12.89
C TYR A 137 7.96 -10.53 -13.22
N VAL A 138 7.73 -11.71 -13.78
CA VAL A 138 6.40 -12.16 -14.22
C VAL A 138 5.81 -13.10 -13.17
N HIS A 139 4.65 -12.74 -12.61
CA HIS A 139 3.98 -13.52 -11.59
C HIS A 139 3.52 -14.89 -12.12
N LYS A 140 3.87 -15.97 -11.44
CA LYS A 140 3.46 -17.34 -11.74
C LYS A 140 3.10 -18.11 -10.46
N GLY A 141 1.82 -18.22 -10.17
CA GLY A 141 1.35 -18.88 -8.95
C GLY A 141 1.82 -18.14 -7.70
N ASN A 142 2.74 -18.72 -6.93
CA ASN A 142 3.27 -18.12 -5.70
C ASN A 142 4.73 -17.64 -5.84
N VAL A 143 5.26 -17.61 -7.08
CA VAL A 143 6.63 -17.16 -7.40
C VAL A 143 6.62 -16.20 -8.58
N PHE A 144 7.78 -15.63 -8.88
CA PHE A 144 7.98 -14.77 -10.03
C PHE A 144 9.04 -15.38 -10.97
N GLU A 145 8.67 -15.57 -12.23
CA GLU A 145 9.61 -15.89 -13.27
C GLU A 145 10.48 -14.66 -13.57
N VAL A 146 11.78 -14.80 -13.49
CA VAL A 146 12.75 -13.72 -13.73
C VAL A 146 13.11 -13.69 -15.20
N LYS A 147 12.55 -12.72 -15.93
CA LYS A 147 12.89 -12.48 -17.34
C LYS A 147 14.12 -11.60 -17.50
N ARG A 148 14.38 -10.75 -16.52
CA ARG A 148 15.53 -9.84 -16.50
C ARG A 148 15.94 -9.56 -15.05
N PRO A 149 16.93 -10.30 -14.52
CA PRO A 149 17.47 -10.05 -13.19
C PRO A 149 18.08 -8.64 -13.12
N ASN A 150 17.82 -7.93 -12.03
CA ASN A 150 18.33 -6.57 -11.84
C ASN A 150 18.33 -6.14 -10.37
N HIS A 151 19.05 -5.05 -10.08
CA HIS A 151 19.10 -4.40 -8.77
C HIS A 151 18.33 -3.05 -8.75
N ASP A 152 17.48 -2.81 -9.73
CA ASP A 152 16.71 -1.58 -9.86
C ASP A 152 15.84 -1.33 -8.60
N THR A 153 15.76 -0.08 -8.17
CA THR A 153 14.79 0.37 -7.19
C THR A 153 13.64 1.08 -7.89
N ILE A 154 12.41 0.70 -7.61
CA ILE A 154 11.22 1.42 -8.04
C ILE A 154 10.44 1.91 -6.82
N VAL A 155 9.83 3.09 -6.92
CA VAL A 155 9.05 3.71 -5.84
C VAL A 155 7.63 3.96 -6.32
N LEU A 156 6.64 3.54 -5.51
CA LEU A 156 5.23 3.78 -5.74
C LEU A 156 4.63 4.59 -4.58
N PHE A 157 4.16 5.80 -4.85
CA PHE A 157 3.39 6.59 -3.90
C PHE A 157 1.90 6.23 -4.00
N CYS A 158 1.31 5.73 -2.91
CA CYS A 158 -0.07 5.26 -2.91
C CYS A 158 -0.74 5.39 -1.53
N HIS A 159 -1.57 4.41 -1.14
CA HIS A 159 -2.43 4.48 0.04
C HIS A 159 -2.41 3.13 0.77
N PHE A 160 -2.87 3.11 2.03
CA PHE A 160 -2.80 1.92 2.88
C PHE A 160 -3.65 0.74 2.36
N GLY A 161 -4.91 0.98 2.02
CA GLY A 161 -5.79 -0.11 1.60
C GLY A 161 -5.32 -0.79 0.32
N VAL A 162 -4.82 -0.02 -0.67
CA VAL A 162 -4.24 -0.58 -1.90
C VAL A 162 -2.87 -1.22 -1.67
N GLU A 163 -2.06 -0.71 -0.76
CA GLU A 163 -0.78 -1.33 -0.35
C GLU A 163 -1.03 -2.74 0.17
N CYS A 164 -2.02 -2.92 1.07
CA CYS A 164 -2.38 -4.25 1.56
C CYS A 164 -2.85 -5.20 0.45
N VAL A 165 -3.57 -4.70 -0.57
CA VAL A 165 -3.94 -5.52 -1.75
C VAL A 165 -2.70 -5.92 -2.55
N ILE A 166 -1.76 -5.00 -2.78
CA ILE A 166 -0.49 -5.27 -3.47
C ILE A 166 0.28 -6.38 -2.73
N LEU A 167 0.46 -6.23 -1.42
CA LEU A 167 1.16 -7.21 -0.60
C LEU A 167 0.45 -8.56 -0.56
N SER A 168 -0.88 -8.56 -0.40
CA SER A 168 -1.69 -9.78 -0.41
C SER A 168 -1.53 -10.57 -1.71
N HIS A 169 -1.52 -9.87 -2.85
CA HIS A 169 -1.34 -10.48 -4.16
C HIS A 169 0.08 -11.06 -4.32
N ILE A 170 1.10 -10.29 -3.96
CA ILE A 170 2.51 -10.72 -4.06
C ILE A 170 2.80 -11.94 -3.16
N PHE A 171 2.20 -12.00 -1.97
CA PHE A 171 2.48 -13.05 -0.99
C PHE A 171 1.50 -14.23 -1.04
N GLY A 172 0.44 -14.14 -1.85
CA GLY A 172 -0.58 -15.18 -1.92
C GLY A 172 -1.34 -15.36 -0.60
N CYS A 173 -1.65 -14.26 0.13
CA CYS A 173 -2.38 -14.30 1.39
C CYS A 173 -3.67 -13.46 1.31
N SER A 174 -4.55 -13.60 2.30
CA SER A 174 -5.76 -12.78 2.39
C SER A 174 -5.43 -11.34 2.74
N PRO A 175 -5.97 -10.34 2.03
CA PRO A 175 -5.79 -8.93 2.39
C PRO A 175 -6.50 -8.57 3.70
N MET A 176 -7.47 -9.36 4.16
CA MET A 176 -8.15 -9.14 5.44
C MET A 176 -7.18 -9.14 6.62
N VAL A 177 -6.20 -10.03 6.60
CA VAL A 177 -5.14 -10.10 7.62
C VAL A 177 -4.30 -8.83 7.60
N LEU A 178 -3.95 -8.33 6.41
CA LEU A 178 -3.12 -7.12 6.28
C LEU A 178 -3.89 -5.86 6.65
N TRP A 179 -5.14 -5.72 6.20
CA TRP A 179 -5.97 -4.55 6.49
C TRP A 179 -6.25 -4.33 7.97
N HIS A 180 -6.40 -5.43 8.75
CA HIS A 180 -6.90 -5.35 10.12
C HIS A 180 -5.84 -5.62 11.20
N ASN A 181 -4.64 -6.09 10.82
CA ASN A 181 -3.57 -6.35 11.79
C ASN A 181 -2.30 -5.50 11.55
N PHE A 182 -2.27 -4.70 10.47
CA PHE A 182 -1.14 -3.84 10.16
C PHE A 182 -1.57 -2.37 10.14
N VAL A 183 -0.64 -1.50 10.48
CA VAL A 183 -0.81 -0.06 10.34
C VAL A 183 0.40 0.49 9.59
N ALA A 184 0.16 1.12 8.45
CA ALA A 184 1.14 1.94 7.76
C ALA A 184 0.78 3.41 7.98
N LEU A 185 1.56 4.13 8.78
CA LEU A 185 1.31 5.54 9.11
C LEU A 185 1.54 6.46 7.90
N PRO A 186 1.03 7.71 7.90
CA PRO A 186 1.34 8.68 6.86
C PRO A 186 2.84 8.78 6.57
N THR A 187 3.20 8.89 5.29
CA THR A 187 4.56 8.85 4.73
C THR A 187 5.38 7.59 5.02
N SER A 188 4.80 6.57 5.64
CA SER A 188 5.53 5.33 5.90
C SER A 188 6.01 4.66 4.62
N VAL A 189 7.11 3.94 4.75
CA VAL A 189 7.83 3.26 3.67
C VAL A 189 7.85 1.77 3.90
N THR A 190 7.27 1.02 2.98
CA THR A 190 7.37 -0.45 2.93
C THR A 190 8.34 -0.84 1.83
N THR A 191 9.29 -1.70 2.14
CA THR A 191 10.34 -2.11 1.20
C THR A 191 10.28 -3.61 0.98
N LEU A 192 10.05 -4.00 -0.27
CA LEU A 192 10.15 -5.36 -0.76
C LEU A 192 11.45 -5.55 -1.54
N ILE A 193 12.09 -6.69 -1.35
CA ILE A 193 13.27 -7.09 -2.12
C ILE A 193 13.02 -8.43 -2.80
N THR A 194 13.52 -8.60 -4.02
CA THR A 194 13.52 -9.92 -4.66
C THR A 194 14.66 -10.77 -4.11
N GLU A 195 14.39 -12.04 -3.88
CA GLU A 195 15.40 -13.08 -3.67
C GLU A 195 15.27 -14.11 -4.80
N GLU A 196 16.34 -14.28 -5.56
CA GLU A 196 16.50 -15.26 -6.63
C GLU A 196 17.58 -16.26 -6.19
N ARG A 197 17.14 -17.30 -5.44
CA ARG A 197 18.02 -18.36 -4.93
C ARG A 197 18.08 -19.57 -5.86
N GLU A 198 17.19 -19.64 -6.82
CA GLU A 198 17.15 -20.58 -7.93
C GLU A 198 17.11 -19.78 -9.22
N GLU A 199 17.91 -20.17 -10.21
CA GLU A 199 18.02 -19.42 -11.47
C GLU A 199 16.65 -19.25 -12.14
N GLY A 200 16.30 -18.00 -12.44
CA GLY A 200 15.05 -17.66 -13.12
C GLY A 200 13.80 -17.66 -12.24
N ILE A 201 13.91 -17.91 -10.91
CA ILE A 201 12.80 -17.95 -9.97
C ILE A 201 13.06 -17.01 -8.80
N ALA A 202 12.20 -16.02 -8.62
CA ALA A 202 12.29 -15.10 -7.50
C ALA A 202 11.05 -15.14 -6.60
N VAL A 203 11.24 -14.76 -5.35
CA VAL A 203 10.18 -14.37 -4.42
C VAL A 203 10.43 -12.94 -3.94
N PHE A 204 9.37 -12.24 -3.55
CA PHE A 204 9.50 -10.96 -2.86
C PHE A 204 9.47 -11.18 -1.34
N ARG A 205 10.38 -10.52 -0.63
CA ARG A 205 10.39 -10.50 0.83
C ARG A 205 10.28 -9.08 1.34
N THR A 206 9.50 -8.90 2.40
CA THR A 206 9.40 -7.61 3.10
C THR A 206 10.62 -7.41 3.97
N GLN A 207 11.44 -6.45 3.62
CA GLN A 207 12.58 -6.03 4.45
C GLN A 207 12.13 -5.07 5.56
N GLN A 208 11.16 -4.19 5.24
CA GLN A 208 10.56 -3.22 6.16
C GLN A 208 9.09 -3.04 5.80
N PHE A 209 8.22 -2.94 6.80
CA PHE A 209 6.82 -2.55 6.65
C PHE A 209 6.53 -1.31 7.48
N GLY A 210 5.94 -0.28 6.85
CA GLY A 210 5.44 0.89 7.57
C GLY A 210 6.52 1.72 8.26
N ASP A 211 7.77 1.71 7.80
CA ASP A 211 8.89 2.39 8.43
C ASP A 211 8.78 3.93 8.29
N ILE A 212 8.82 4.60 9.44
CA ILE A 212 8.73 6.05 9.60
C ILE A 212 10.00 6.66 10.21
N SER A 213 11.14 5.99 10.11
CA SER A 213 12.41 6.43 10.70
C SER A 213 12.82 7.85 10.26
N HIS A 214 12.41 8.30 9.08
CA HIS A 214 12.65 9.67 8.60
C HIS A 214 11.90 10.72 9.42
N LEU A 215 10.73 10.41 9.99
CA LEU A 215 10.00 11.33 10.88
C LEU A 215 10.76 11.51 12.19
N TYR A 216 11.12 10.41 12.86
CA TYR A 216 11.89 10.47 14.10
C TYR A 216 13.25 11.14 13.91
N ALA A 217 13.94 10.87 12.79
CA ALA A 217 15.19 11.53 12.47
C ALA A 217 15.03 13.05 12.28
N GLY A 218 13.85 13.48 11.84
CA GLY A 218 13.50 14.90 11.68
C GLY A 218 12.85 15.54 12.89
N GLY A 219 12.72 14.81 14.02
CA GLY A 219 12.05 15.29 15.24
C GLY A 219 10.54 15.50 15.06
N GLU A 220 9.91 14.77 14.13
CA GLU A 220 8.49 14.90 13.83
C GLU A 220 7.72 13.68 14.38
N GLU A 221 6.69 13.94 15.20
CA GLU A 221 5.77 12.90 15.65
C GLU A 221 4.86 12.46 14.49
N PRO A 222 4.64 11.16 14.28
CA PRO A 222 3.75 10.67 13.23
C PRO A 222 2.30 11.12 13.46
N ALA A 223 1.60 11.45 12.39
CA ALA A 223 0.17 11.75 12.46
C ALA A 223 -0.65 10.56 12.97
N PHE A 224 -1.75 10.83 13.69
CA PHE A 224 -2.64 9.78 14.20
C PHE A 224 -3.46 9.08 13.10
N ALA A 225 -3.54 9.68 11.92
CA ALA A 225 -4.31 9.16 10.79
C ALA A 225 -4.01 7.67 10.50
N ALA A 226 -5.08 6.89 10.27
CA ALA A 226 -5.09 5.43 10.09
C ALA A 226 -5.00 4.59 11.38
N ARG A 227 -5.02 5.20 12.55
CA ARG A 227 -5.19 4.50 13.82
C ARG A 227 -6.61 4.63 14.33
N PHE A 228 -6.97 3.71 15.20
CA PHE A 228 -8.20 3.74 16.01
C PHE A 228 -7.81 3.78 17.49
N CYS A 229 -8.79 3.95 18.36
CA CYS A 229 -8.59 3.94 19.80
C CYS A 229 -7.89 2.65 20.27
N GLU A 230 -6.95 2.77 21.21
CA GLU A 230 -6.30 1.62 21.84
C GLU A 230 -7.19 0.99 22.92
N CYS A 231 -8.05 1.81 23.54
CA CYS A 231 -9.02 1.38 24.54
C CYS A 231 -10.41 1.92 24.15
N PHE A 232 -11.47 1.15 24.40
CA PHE A 232 -12.84 1.57 24.07
C PHE A 232 -13.28 2.85 24.81
N THR A 233 -12.69 3.15 25.95
CA THR A 233 -12.93 4.36 26.75
C THR A 233 -12.10 5.57 26.31
N ASP A 234 -11.30 5.43 25.27
CA ASP A 234 -10.48 6.48 24.69
C ASP A 234 -11.35 7.46 23.88
N ASP A 235 -11.06 8.76 23.93
CA ASP A 235 -11.78 9.79 23.17
C ASP A 235 -11.30 9.92 21.71
N THR A 236 -10.41 9.04 21.28
CA THR A 236 -9.90 9.01 19.93
C THR A 236 -10.87 8.30 18.97
N ARG A 237 -10.50 8.15 17.70
CA ARG A 237 -11.34 7.56 16.66
C ARG A 237 -11.74 6.11 16.99
N HIS A 238 -13.06 5.84 16.96
CA HIS A 238 -13.67 4.52 17.04
C HIS A 238 -14.05 3.97 15.68
#